data_3af83df074e2f640524896af8ca0f3a1
#
_entry.id   3af83df074e2f640524896af8ca0f3a1
#
_cell.length_a   1.000
_cell.length_b   1.000
_cell.length_c   1.000
_cell.angle_alpha   90.00
_cell.angle_beta   90.00
_cell.angle_gamma   90.00
#
_symmetry.space_group_name_H-M   'P 1'
#
loop_
_entity.id
_entity.type
_entity.pdbx_description
1 polymer ?
#
loop_
_entity_poly.entity_id
_entity_poly.type
_entity_poly.pdbx_seq_one_letter_code
_entity_poly.pdbx_strand_id
1 'polypeptide(L)' 'MASIRARNGKLFVDFRYMSIRCREPTNFTDTPANKKKLSPIAKEIEAKITLGIFDYGAYFPKSTR' A
#
# COMPACT_ATOMS: atom_id res chain seq x y z
N MET A 1 1.59 -10.62 0.16
CA MET A 1 1.68 -9.92 -1.11
C MET A 1 0.94 -8.59 -1.02
N ALA A 2 1.50 -7.55 -1.60
CA ALA A 2 0.83 -6.25 -1.64
C ALA A 2 -0.14 -6.19 -2.82
N SER A 3 -1.33 -5.66 -2.59
CA SER A 3 -2.33 -5.49 -3.65
C SER A 3 -3.04 -4.15 -3.49
N ILE A 4 -3.62 -3.69 -4.59
CA ILE A 4 -4.40 -2.46 -4.60
C ILE A 4 -5.87 -2.85 -4.63
N ARG A 5 -6.63 -2.33 -3.66
CA ARG A 5 -8.06 -2.60 -3.55
C ARG A 5 -8.82 -1.30 -3.43
N ALA A 6 -10.13 -1.36 -3.62
CA ALA A 6 -11.00 -0.19 -3.56
C ALA A 6 -12.04 -0.37 -2.45
N ARG A 7 -12.35 0.73 -1.78
CA ARG A 7 -13.41 0.77 -0.77
C ARG A 7 -14.00 2.18 -0.73
N ASN A 8 -15.33 2.25 -0.85
CA ASN A 8 -16.05 3.54 -0.81
C ASN A 8 -15.54 4.54 -1.84
N GLY A 9 -15.19 4.06 -3.04
CA GLY A 9 -14.70 4.91 -4.11
C GLY A 9 -13.25 5.36 -3.97
N LYS A 10 -12.53 4.87 -2.99
CA LYS A 10 -11.12 5.18 -2.77
C LYS A 10 -10.27 3.92 -2.83
N LEU A 11 -9.03 4.07 -3.27
CA LEU A 11 -8.09 2.97 -3.31
C LEU A 11 -7.32 2.87 -1.99
N PHE A 12 -6.96 1.65 -1.63
CA PHE A 12 -6.07 1.41 -0.49
C PHE A 12 -5.07 0.31 -0.85
N VAL A 13 -3.93 0.32 -0.15
CA VAL A 13 -2.89 -0.70 -0.31
C VAL A 13 -3.10 -1.75 0.78
N ASP A 14 -3.24 -3.01 0.37
CA ASP A 14 -3.40 -4.14 1.28
C ASP A 14 -2.14 -4.99 1.21
N PHE A 15 -1.41 -5.07 2.31
CA PHE A 15 -0.16 -5.82 2.36
C PHE A 15 0.04 -6.42 3.75
N ARG A 16 1.00 -7.34 3.86
CA ARG A 16 1.35 -7.95 5.13
C ARG A 16 2.76 -7.55 5.52
N TYR A 17 2.89 -7.03 6.73
CA TYR A 17 4.16 -6.59 7.28
C TYR A 17 4.33 -7.11 8.69
N MET A 18 5.45 -7.80 8.96
CA MET A 18 5.74 -8.43 10.27
C MET A 18 4.59 -9.32 10.76
N SER A 19 4.05 -10.14 9.86
CA SER A 19 2.94 -11.06 10.10
C SER A 19 1.62 -10.38 10.42
N ILE A 20 1.52 -9.06 10.23
CA ILE A 20 0.30 -8.28 10.45
C ILE A 20 -0.24 -7.81 9.11
N ARG A 21 -1.53 -8.03 8.89
CA ARG A 21 -2.19 -7.53 7.70
C ARG A 21 -2.41 -6.03 7.84
N CYS A 22 -1.89 -5.26 6.88
CA CYS A 22 -1.95 -3.82 6.89
C CYS A 22 -2.79 -3.32 5.72
N ARG A 23 -3.68 -2.37 5.99
CA ARG A 23 -4.50 -1.72 4.98
C ARG A 23 -4.31 -0.23 5.13
N GLU A 24 -3.63 0.39 4.17
CA GLU A 24 -3.35 1.82 4.24
C GLU A 24 -4.14 2.55 3.17
N PRO A 25 -5.07 3.43 3.55
CA PRO A 25 -5.84 4.19 2.57
C PRO A 25 -4.97 5.20 1.83
N THR A 26 -5.36 5.48 0.60
CA THR A 26 -4.73 6.53 -0.20
C THR A 26 -5.75 7.61 -0.49
N ASN A 27 -5.29 8.73 -1.05
CA ASN A 27 -6.18 9.80 -1.49
C ASN A 27 -6.64 9.61 -2.94
N PHE A 28 -6.28 8.50 -3.57
CA PHE A 28 -6.64 8.24 -4.96
C PHE A 28 -8.03 7.64 -5.06
N THR A 29 -8.81 8.16 -6.00
CA THR A 29 -10.12 7.61 -6.31
C THR A 29 -9.98 6.28 -7.06
N ASP A 30 -11.04 5.46 -7.02
CA ASP A 30 -11.05 4.16 -7.67
C ASP A 30 -11.23 4.32 -9.18
N THR A 31 -10.12 4.53 -9.88
CA THR A 31 -10.09 4.58 -11.34
C THR A 31 -8.98 3.70 -11.86
N PRO A 32 -9.09 3.18 -13.11
CA PRO A 32 -8.03 2.38 -13.69
C PRO A 32 -6.69 3.12 -13.78
N ALA A 33 -6.71 4.42 -14.05
CA ALA A 33 -5.50 5.24 -14.11
C ALA A 33 -4.80 5.29 -12.75
N ASN A 34 -5.57 5.47 -11.68
CA ASN A 34 -5.01 5.52 -10.34
C ASN A 34 -4.50 4.15 -9.86
N LYS A 35 -5.20 3.07 -10.21
CA LYS A 35 -4.70 1.73 -9.94
C LYS A 35 -3.35 1.49 -10.60
N LYS A 36 -3.18 1.97 -11.82
CA LYS A 36 -1.94 1.86 -12.57
C LYS A 36 -0.80 2.63 -11.89
N LYS A 37 -1.12 3.82 -11.35
CA LYS A 37 -0.14 4.63 -10.62
C LYS A 37 0.31 3.96 -9.31
N LEU A 38 -0.60 3.30 -8.61
CA LEU A 38 -0.29 2.68 -7.32
C LEU A 38 0.36 1.30 -7.46
N SER A 39 0.17 0.62 -8.58
CA SER A 39 0.72 -0.72 -8.77
C SER A 39 2.24 -0.79 -8.56
N PRO A 40 3.07 0.11 -9.13
CA PRO A 40 4.51 0.08 -8.86
C PRO A 40 4.84 0.29 -7.39
N ILE A 41 4.05 1.13 -6.69
CA ILE A 41 4.26 1.39 -5.27
C ILE A 41 4.01 0.13 -4.45
N ALA A 42 2.96 -0.63 -4.76
CA ALA A 42 2.67 -1.89 -4.08
C ALA A 42 3.81 -2.90 -4.29
N LYS A 43 4.33 -2.99 -5.50
CA LYS A 43 5.46 -3.87 -5.79
C LYS A 43 6.73 -3.45 -5.04
N GLU A 44 6.96 -2.15 -4.93
CA GLU A 44 8.11 -1.62 -4.19
C GLU A 44 8.00 -1.93 -2.71
N ILE A 45 6.83 -1.76 -2.12
CA ILE A 45 6.58 -2.10 -0.72
C ILE A 45 6.88 -3.58 -0.47
N GLU A 46 6.36 -4.45 -1.32
CA GLU A 46 6.57 -5.89 -1.19
C GLU A 46 8.04 -6.26 -1.29
N ALA A 47 8.76 -5.69 -2.26
CA ALA A 47 10.18 -5.94 -2.42
C ALA A 47 10.98 -5.49 -1.20
N LYS A 48 10.68 -4.33 -0.65
CA LYS A 48 11.37 -3.80 0.52
C LYS A 48 11.09 -4.62 1.77
N ILE A 49 9.88 -5.11 1.93
CA ILE A 49 9.54 -6.01 3.04
C ILE A 49 10.36 -7.30 2.93
N THR A 50 10.46 -7.86 1.73
CA THR A 50 11.24 -9.06 1.47
C THR A 50 12.72 -8.86 1.81
N LEU A 51 13.26 -7.68 1.48
CA LEU A 51 14.65 -7.34 1.75
C LEU A 51 14.91 -6.87 3.18
N GLY A 52 13.86 -6.69 3.97
CA GLY A 52 14.01 -6.24 5.36
C GLY A 52 14.37 -4.76 5.50
N ILE A 53 14.09 -3.95 4.48
CA ILE A 53 14.43 -2.52 4.48
C ILE A 53 13.21 -1.60 4.35
N PHE A 54 12.01 -2.14 4.53
CA PHE A 54 10.79 -1.36 4.41
C PHE A 54 10.66 -0.36 5.56
N ASP A 55 10.46 0.91 5.21
CA ASP A 55 10.23 1.98 6.17
C ASP A 55 8.76 2.39 6.13
N TYR A 56 7.97 1.86 7.06
CA TYR A 56 6.53 2.10 7.11
C TYR A 56 6.21 3.60 7.22
N GLY A 57 6.92 4.31 8.08
CA GLY A 57 6.69 5.73 8.29
C GLY A 57 6.99 6.59 7.08
N ALA A 58 7.93 6.18 6.23
CA ALA A 58 8.24 6.91 5.01
C ALA A 58 7.12 6.82 3.99
N TYR A 59 6.43 5.67 3.93
CA TYR A 59 5.33 5.46 2.98
C TYR A 59 4.00 5.97 3.53
N PHE A 60 3.78 5.83 4.81
CA PHE A 60 2.50 6.15 5.46
C PHE A 60 2.71 6.98 6.71
N PRO A 61 3.18 8.23 6.56
CA PRO A 61 3.54 9.06 7.73
C PRO A 61 2.35 9.41 8.61
N LYS A 62 1.14 9.32 8.09
CA LYS A 62 -0.09 9.61 8.86
C LYS A 62 -0.72 8.37 9.47
N SER A 63 -0.10 7.21 9.28
CA SER A 63 -0.61 5.98 9.86
C SER A 63 -0.42 5.97 11.36
N THR A 64 -1.35 5.33 12.08
CA THR A 64 -1.27 5.17 13.54
C THR A 64 -0.48 3.93 13.96
N ARG A 65 0.04 3.18 13.02
CA ARG A 65 0.79 1.96 13.28
C ARG A 65 2.24 2.18 13.66
#